data_a5bcf9e7ffd6680d353ae91436ef6aaf
#
_entry.id   a5bcf9e7ffd6680d353ae91436ef6aaf
#
_cell.length_a   1.000
_cell.length_b   1.000
_cell.length_c   1.000
_cell.angle_alpha   90.00
_cell.angle_beta   90.00
_cell.angle_gamma   90.00
#
_symmetry.space_group_name_H-M   'P 1'
#
loop_
_entity.id
_entity.type
_entity.pdbx_description
1 polymer ?
#
loop_
_entity_poly.entity_id
_entity_poly.type
_entity_poly.pdbx_seq_one_letter_code
_entity_poly.pdbx_strand_id
1 'polypeptide(L)'
;YKHSAAEKKSARKKLGLKDSDFVVMGNGQVQPRKRLDILIKAAKEMPDVKFFWVGGIPFKNLGADYNAMQNMIKNAPNNLTVTGVIPLENVRDYYVAADVFVLPAMQENHPMCVLEAAGAGLPIILRDIPQYNDTFKGDAVMAKTDDEFLELISKLRKDKKAYKKAKLGAEKIAKRFDSSAGAERLVEFYRSLI
;
A
#
# COMPACT_ATOMS: atom_id res chain seq x y z
N TYR A 1 12.90 -2.08 -2.16
CA TYR A 1 12.21 -3.37 -2.39
C TYR A 1 12.22 -3.85 -3.86
N LYS A 2 13.16 -3.32 -4.71
CA LYS A 2 13.34 -3.88 -6.06
C LYS A 2 13.45 -5.40 -6.01
N HIS A 3 12.82 -6.09 -6.95
CA HIS A 3 12.79 -7.54 -6.99
C HIS A 3 12.73 -8.08 -8.41
N SER A 4 13.16 -9.32 -8.58
CA SER A 4 13.05 -10.09 -9.82
C SER A 4 11.70 -10.82 -9.92
N ALA A 5 11.37 -11.32 -11.10
CA ALA A 5 10.20 -12.18 -11.29
C ALA A 5 10.28 -13.48 -10.45
N ALA A 6 11.49 -14.01 -10.28
CA ALA A 6 11.72 -15.20 -9.46
C ALA A 6 11.43 -14.93 -7.97
N GLU A 7 11.84 -13.77 -7.44
CA GLU A 7 11.52 -13.36 -6.06
C GLU A 7 10.01 -13.15 -5.89
N LYS A 8 9.32 -12.54 -6.86
CA LYS A 8 7.85 -12.41 -6.82
C LYS A 8 7.17 -13.77 -6.74
N LYS A 9 7.58 -14.72 -7.56
CA LYS A 9 7.05 -16.09 -7.54
C LYS A 9 7.32 -16.78 -6.20
N SER A 10 8.53 -16.61 -5.64
CA SER A 10 8.89 -17.16 -4.32
C SER A 10 8.04 -16.56 -3.20
N ALA A 11 7.87 -15.23 -3.18
CA ALA A 11 7.04 -14.53 -2.19
C ALA A 11 5.57 -14.99 -2.30
N ARG A 12 5.02 -15.10 -3.51
CA ARG A 12 3.66 -15.64 -3.73
C ARG A 12 3.49 -17.05 -3.19
N LYS A 13 4.45 -17.93 -3.45
CA LYS A 13 4.44 -19.31 -2.91
C LYS A 13 4.44 -19.33 -1.38
N LYS A 14 5.27 -18.51 -0.73
CA LYS A 14 5.30 -18.38 0.74
C LYS A 14 3.94 -17.92 1.31
N LEU A 15 3.23 -17.05 0.59
CA LEU A 15 1.94 -16.51 1.01
C LEU A 15 0.75 -17.35 0.56
N GLY A 16 0.97 -18.53 -0.04
CA GLY A 16 -0.10 -19.41 -0.51
C GLY A 16 -0.87 -18.88 -1.72
N LEU A 17 -0.26 -17.98 -2.49
CA LEU A 17 -0.86 -17.36 -3.68
C LEU A 17 -0.50 -18.11 -4.95
N LYS A 18 -1.42 -18.10 -5.92
CA LYS A 18 -1.18 -18.56 -7.30
C LYS A 18 -0.51 -17.44 -8.11
N ASP A 19 0.24 -17.83 -9.15
CA ASP A 19 0.84 -16.85 -10.08
C ASP A 19 -0.22 -16.02 -10.81
N SER A 20 -1.43 -16.56 -10.99
CA SER A 20 -2.58 -15.92 -11.65
C SER A 20 -3.40 -15.01 -10.73
N ASP A 21 -3.19 -15.04 -9.41
CA ASP A 21 -3.95 -14.22 -8.48
C ASP A 21 -3.63 -12.73 -8.71
N PHE A 22 -4.66 -11.89 -8.69
CA PHE A 22 -4.48 -10.45 -8.57
C PHE A 22 -4.48 -10.07 -7.10
N VAL A 23 -3.42 -9.40 -6.67
CA VAL A 23 -3.14 -9.17 -5.25
C VAL A 23 -3.12 -7.67 -4.95
N VAL A 24 -3.99 -7.22 -4.06
CA VAL A 24 -4.05 -5.85 -3.56
C VAL A 24 -3.57 -5.84 -2.11
N MET A 25 -2.67 -4.93 -1.77
CA MET A 25 -2.22 -4.77 -0.39
C MET A 25 -2.35 -3.35 0.14
N GLY A 26 -2.62 -3.23 1.44
CA GLY A 26 -2.40 -2.04 2.24
C GLY A 26 -1.47 -2.34 3.40
N ASN A 27 -0.83 -1.32 3.95
CA ASN A 27 0.07 -1.48 5.10
C ASN A 27 -0.11 -0.34 6.11
N GLY A 28 -0.16 -0.71 7.37
CA GLY A 28 -0.21 0.20 8.50
C GLY A 28 -0.96 -0.35 9.70
N GLN A 29 -0.92 0.39 10.78
CA GLN A 29 -1.70 0.04 11.97
C GLN A 29 -3.20 0.04 11.66
N VAL A 30 -3.95 -0.91 12.22
CA VAL A 30 -5.41 -0.92 12.11
C VAL A 30 -5.97 0.14 13.06
N GLN A 31 -6.32 1.27 12.50
CA GLN A 31 -6.90 2.44 13.17
C GLN A 31 -8.01 3.04 12.29
N PRO A 32 -9.03 3.71 12.86
CA PRO A 32 -10.11 4.30 12.08
C PRO A 32 -9.64 5.20 10.94
N ARG A 33 -8.62 6.04 11.19
CA ARG A 33 -8.07 6.96 10.19
C ARG A 33 -7.39 6.26 9.00
N LYS A 34 -6.97 5.00 9.15
CA LYS A 34 -6.31 4.21 8.09
C LYS A 34 -7.31 3.54 7.13
N ARG A 35 -8.59 3.47 7.53
CA ARG A 35 -9.70 3.06 6.66
C ARG A 35 -9.55 1.65 6.08
N LEU A 36 -9.25 0.65 6.95
CA LEU A 36 -9.29 -0.76 6.57
C LEU A 36 -10.67 -1.19 6.02
N ASP A 37 -11.74 -0.53 6.47
CA ASP A 37 -13.12 -0.75 6.02
C ASP A 37 -13.27 -0.67 4.49
N ILE A 38 -12.49 0.18 3.82
CA ILE A 38 -12.50 0.29 2.35
C ILE A 38 -11.94 -0.98 1.68
N LEU A 39 -10.85 -1.56 2.22
CA LEU A 39 -10.35 -2.83 1.70
C LEU A 39 -11.33 -3.98 1.98
N ILE A 40 -12.02 -3.95 3.12
CA ILE A 40 -13.08 -4.93 3.43
C ILE A 40 -14.24 -4.80 2.41
N LYS A 41 -14.68 -3.58 2.10
CA LYS A 41 -15.70 -3.34 1.08
C LYS A 41 -15.24 -3.85 -0.29
N ALA A 42 -14.02 -3.49 -0.70
CA ALA A 42 -13.44 -3.94 -1.96
C ALA A 42 -13.32 -5.47 -2.04
N ALA A 43 -12.93 -6.13 -0.95
CA ALA A 43 -12.82 -7.58 -0.88
C ALA A 43 -14.19 -8.28 -1.01
N LYS A 44 -15.25 -7.70 -0.44
CA LYS A 44 -16.62 -8.22 -0.60
C LYS A 44 -17.11 -8.11 -2.05
N GLU A 45 -16.81 -7.00 -2.73
CA GLU A 45 -17.24 -6.77 -4.11
C GLU A 45 -16.39 -7.48 -5.16
N MET A 46 -15.15 -7.88 -4.80
CA MET A 46 -14.20 -8.55 -5.69
C MET A 46 -13.73 -9.89 -5.09
N PRO A 47 -14.58 -10.93 -5.00
CA PRO A 47 -14.27 -12.17 -4.30
C PRO A 47 -13.14 -12.99 -4.94
N ASP A 48 -12.81 -12.73 -6.18
CA ASP A 48 -11.72 -13.37 -6.94
C ASP A 48 -10.38 -12.61 -6.87
N VAL A 49 -10.33 -11.49 -6.15
CA VAL A 49 -9.11 -10.73 -5.84
C VAL A 49 -8.61 -11.11 -4.45
N LYS A 50 -7.30 -11.19 -4.27
CA LYS A 50 -6.67 -11.42 -2.97
C LYS A 50 -6.28 -10.09 -2.34
N PHE A 51 -6.66 -9.89 -1.09
CA PHE A 51 -6.37 -8.68 -0.34
C PHE A 51 -5.52 -8.98 0.88
N PHE A 52 -4.55 -8.11 1.14
CA PHE A 52 -3.78 -8.11 2.38
C PHE A 52 -3.81 -6.74 3.03
N TRP A 53 -4.03 -6.73 4.33
CA TRP A 53 -3.68 -5.60 5.17
C TRP A 53 -2.53 -6.02 6.08
N VAL A 54 -1.34 -5.46 5.84
CA VAL A 54 -0.14 -5.76 6.61
C VAL A 54 -0.06 -4.83 7.79
N GLY A 55 -0.29 -5.35 8.99
CA GLY A 55 -0.31 -4.61 10.23
C GLY A 55 -1.47 -4.99 11.15
N GLY A 56 -1.37 -4.57 12.39
CA GLY A 56 -2.30 -4.90 13.46
C GLY A 56 -2.79 -3.70 14.25
N ILE A 57 -3.62 -3.94 15.26
CA ILE A 57 -4.10 -2.91 16.18
C ILE A 57 -2.96 -2.56 17.14
N PRO A 58 -2.57 -1.28 17.23
CA PRO A 58 -1.56 -0.84 18.18
C PRO A 58 -2.10 -0.88 19.62
N PHE A 59 -1.20 -1.04 20.58
CA PHE A 59 -1.48 -0.91 22.01
C PHE A 59 -2.57 -1.82 22.59
N LYS A 60 -2.98 -2.87 21.87
CA LYS A 60 -4.02 -3.82 22.31
C LYS A 60 -5.25 -3.08 22.90
N ASN A 61 -5.66 -3.42 24.10
CA ASN A 61 -6.88 -2.90 24.76
C ASN A 61 -6.81 -1.43 25.19
N LEU A 62 -5.67 -0.76 25.07
CA LEU A 62 -5.48 0.64 25.46
C LEU A 62 -5.84 1.65 24.34
N GLY A 63 -6.09 1.17 23.13
CA GLY A 63 -6.45 2.03 21.99
C GLY A 63 -7.96 2.35 21.98
N ALA A 64 -8.29 3.62 21.67
CA ALA A 64 -9.64 3.97 21.29
C ALA A 64 -10.11 3.09 20.11
N ASP A 65 -11.37 2.70 20.11
CA ASP A 65 -11.99 1.86 19.08
C ASP A 65 -11.44 0.41 18.95
N TYR A 66 -10.68 -0.08 19.94
CA TYR A 66 -10.11 -1.43 19.89
C TYR A 66 -11.15 -2.51 19.55
N ASN A 67 -12.27 -2.52 20.26
CA ASN A 67 -13.34 -3.50 20.03
C ASN A 67 -13.96 -3.39 18.63
N ALA A 68 -14.15 -2.17 18.13
CA ALA A 68 -14.65 -1.94 16.78
C ALA A 68 -13.67 -2.45 15.73
N MET A 69 -12.37 -2.19 15.89
CA MET A 69 -11.34 -2.67 14.99
C MET A 69 -11.19 -4.20 15.04
N GLN A 70 -11.26 -4.81 16.23
CA GLN A 70 -11.24 -6.27 16.38
C GLN A 70 -12.45 -6.92 15.68
N ASN A 71 -13.64 -6.36 15.87
CA ASN A 71 -14.84 -6.85 15.21
C ASN A 71 -14.75 -6.72 13.69
N MET A 72 -14.17 -5.63 13.20
CA MET A 72 -13.95 -5.41 11.77
C MET A 72 -13.01 -6.48 11.20
N ILE A 73 -11.90 -6.79 11.87
CA ILE A 73 -10.96 -7.84 11.47
C ILE A 73 -11.64 -9.21 11.48
N LYS A 74 -12.36 -9.54 12.56
CA LYS A 74 -13.04 -10.83 12.72
C LYS A 74 -14.09 -11.10 11.64
N ASN A 75 -14.75 -10.05 11.15
CA ASN A 75 -15.78 -10.12 10.11
C ASN A 75 -15.24 -9.80 8.70
N ALA A 76 -13.92 -9.79 8.53
CA ALA A 76 -13.32 -9.61 7.22
C ALA A 76 -13.67 -10.80 6.28
N PRO A 77 -13.88 -10.56 4.98
CA PRO A 77 -14.17 -11.62 4.03
C PRO A 77 -12.96 -12.53 3.82
N ASN A 78 -13.20 -13.79 3.44
CA ASN A 78 -12.17 -14.83 3.33
C ASN A 78 -11.01 -14.52 2.35
N ASN A 79 -11.23 -13.61 1.42
CA ASN A 79 -10.21 -13.17 0.46
C ASN A 79 -9.40 -11.95 0.95
N LEU A 80 -9.63 -11.48 2.17
CA LEU A 80 -8.82 -10.45 2.83
C LEU A 80 -8.15 -11.04 4.08
N THR A 81 -6.83 -10.99 4.10
CA THR A 81 -6.02 -11.36 5.26
C THR A 81 -5.50 -10.10 5.96
N VAL A 82 -5.82 -9.94 7.23
CA VAL A 82 -5.20 -8.94 8.12
C VAL A 82 -4.13 -9.65 8.94
N THR A 83 -2.86 -9.31 8.71
CA THR A 83 -1.73 -10.10 9.24
C THR A 83 -1.52 -9.96 10.75
N GLY A 84 -2.06 -8.91 11.35
CA GLY A 84 -1.58 -8.49 12.66
C GLY A 84 -0.16 -7.91 12.57
N VAL A 85 0.48 -7.75 13.72
CA VAL A 85 1.88 -7.31 13.79
C VAL A 85 2.77 -8.48 13.40
N ILE A 86 3.60 -8.29 12.38
CA ILE A 86 4.57 -9.29 11.89
C ILE A 86 5.98 -8.72 11.95
N PRO A 87 7.04 -9.57 11.98
CA PRO A 87 8.43 -9.14 11.89
C PRO A 87 8.68 -8.31 10.61
N LEU A 88 9.51 -7.27 10.74
CA LEU A 88 9.76 -6.31 9.66
C LEU A 88 10.33 -6.98 8.39
N GLU A 89 11.19 -7.97 8.58
CA GLU A 89 11.78 -8.77 7.48
C GLU A 89 10.74 -9.51 6.65
N ASN A 90 9.59 -9.86 7.23
CA ASN A 90 8.51 -10.55 6.53
C ASN A 90 7.60 -9.60 5.74
N VAL A 91 7.61 -8.31 6.06
CA VAL A 91 6.78 -7.29 5.38
C VAL A 91 7.13 -7.19 3.90
N ARG A 92 8.42 -7.35 3.56
CA ARG A 92 8.90 -7.31 2.16
C ARG A 92 8.18 -8.31 1.26
N ASP A 93 7.91 -9.52 1.74
CA ASP A 93 7.27 -10.57 0.92
C ASP A 93 5.87 -10.14 0.42
N TYR A 94 5.12 -9.37 1.21
CA TYR A 94 3.81 -8.84 0.81
C TYR A 94 3.92 -7.80 -0.29
N TYR A 95 4.86 -6.85 -0.19
CA TYR A 95 5.10 -5.87 -1.26
C TYR A 95 5.54 -6.55 -2.56
N VAL A 96 6.42 -7.53 -2.46
CA VAL A 96 6.93 -8.27 -3.63
C VAL A 96 5.83 -9.12 -4.28
N ALA A 97 4.94 -9.72 -3.50
CA ALA A 97 3.85 -10.56 -3.99
C ALA A 97 2.70 -9.78 -4.63
N ALA A 98 2.50 -8.52 -4.23
CA ALA A 98 1.37 -7.69 -4.63
C ALA A 98 1.43 -7.23 -6.10
N ASP A 99 0.27 -6.77 -6.59
CA ASP A 99 0.11 -6.11 -7.89
C ASP A 99 -0.27 -4.64 -7.74
N VAL A 100 -0.97 -4.26 -6.66
CA VAL A 100 -1.39 -2.89 -6.37
C VAL A 100 -1.25 -2.62 -4.87
N PHE A 101 -0.77 -1.43 -4.54
CA PHE A 101 -0.77 -0.90 -3.17
C PHE A 101 -1.88 0.13 -2.99
N VAL A 102 -2.60 0.05 -1.87
CA VAL A 102 -3.73 0.94 -1.54
C VAL A 102 -3.56 1.49 -0.13
N LEU A 103 -3.63 2.81 0.01
CA LEU A 103 -3.66 3.47 1.32
C LEU A 103 -4.83 4.47 1.38
N PRO A 104 -6.01 4.07 1.88
CA PRO A 104 -7.21 4.89 1.90
C PRO A 104 -7.28 5.86 3.08
N ALA A 105 -6.15 6.08 3.76
CA ALA A 105 -6.06 6.85 4.99
C ALA A 105 -6.60 8.29 4.82
N MET A 106 -7.38 8.73 5.81
CA MET A 106 -7.95 10.08 5.88
C MET A 106 -6.94 11.12 6.38
N GLN A 107 -5.91 10.68 7.06
CA GLN A 107 -4.88 11.54 7.64
C GLN A 107 -3.53 10.84 7.63
N GLU A 108 -2.57 11.46 6.99
CA GLU A 108 -1.17 11.05 6.89
C GLU A 108 -0.28 12.29 6.78
N ASN A 109 0.98 12.14 7.15
CA ASN A 109 2.00 13.14 6.85
C ASN A 109 2.85 12.66 5.67
N HIS A 110 3.74 11.71 5.92
CA HIS A 110 4.62 11.14 4.92
C HIS A 110 4.75 9.62 5.14
N PRO A 111 3.79 8.83 4.62
CA PRO A 111 3.71 7.40 4.93
C PRO A 111 4.85 6.62 4.26
N MET A 112 5.75 6.04 5.06
CA MET A 112 6.88 5.23 4.58
C MET A 112 6.40 4.03 3.74
N CYS A 113 5.25 3.45 4.06
CA CYS A 113 4.67 2.34 3.32
C CYS A 113 4.38 2.68 1.84
N VAL A 114 4.15 3.96 1.51
CA VAL A 114 4.02 4.42 0.11
C VAL A 114 5.38 4.39 -0.60
N LEU A 115 6.46 4.77 0.09
CA LEU A 115 7.82 4.72 -0.46
C LEU A 115 8.27 3.27 -0.64
N GLU A 116 7.92 2.39 0.29
CA GLU A 116 8.18 0.95 0.21
C GLU A 116 7.45 0.32 -1.00
N ALA A 117 6.17 0.68 -1.20
CA ALA A 117 5.38 0.25 -2.35
C ALA A 117 5.97 0.77 -3.66
N ALA A 118 6.39 2.04 -3.71
CA ALA A 118 7.08 2.63 -4.86
C ALA A 118 8.39 1.89 -5.16
N GLY A 119 9.19 1.60 -4.13
CA GLY A 119 10.42 0.83 -4.23
C GLY A 119 10.22 -0.60 -4.72
N ALA A 120 9.04 -1.19 -4.47
CA ALA A 120 8.62 -2.48 -5.02
C ALA A 120 8.05 -2.36 -6.45
N GLY A 121 7.91 -1.14 -6.99
CA GLY A 121 7.36 -0.89 -8.32
C GLY A 121 5.86 -1.13 -8.43
N LEU A 122 5.11 -1.05 -7.33
CA LEU A 122 3.66 -1.25 -7.32
C LEU A 122 2.93 0.00 -7.77
N PRO A 123 1.92 -0.08 -8.65
CA PRO A 123 0.89 0.94 -8.78
C PRO A 123 0.32 1.32 -7.40
N ILE A 124 0.19 2.62 -7.13
CA ILE A 124 -0.20 3.15 -5.83
C ILE A 124 -1.50 3.91 -5.96
N ILE A 125 -2.50 3.53 -5.14
CA ILE A 125 -3.76 4.26 -5.00
C ILE A 125 -3.80 4.90 -3.62
N LEU A 126 -3.95 6.22 -3.56
CA LEU A 126 -4.02 7.01 -2.34
C LEU A 126 -5.32 7.82 -2.27
N ARG A 127 -5.74 8.18 -1.06
CA ARG A 127 -6.78 9.20 -0.89
C ARG A 127 -6.26 10.57 -1.33
N ASP A 128 -7.10 11.33 -2.04
CA ASP A 128 -6.77 12.71 -2.41
C ASP A 128 -6.89 13.61 -1.17
N ILE A 129 -5.79 13.77 -0.46
CA ILE A 129 -5.67 14.64 0.73
C ILE A 129 -4.61 15.72 0.49
N PRO A 130 -4.76 16.92 1.09
CA PRO A 130 -3.85 18.05 0.86
C PRO A 130 -2.38 17.73 1.15
N GLN A 131 -2.10 16.87 2.14
CA GLN A 131 -0.75 16.48 2.53
C GLN A 131 0.05 15.80 1.42
N TYR A 132 -0.61 15.31 0.38
CA TYR A 132 0.02 14.64 -0.75
C TYR A 132 0.28 15.55 -1.96
N ASN A 133 -0.16 16.82 -1.92
CA ASN A 133 -0.05 17.73 -3.06
C ASN A 133 1.38 17.86 -3.58
N ASP A 134 2.36 18.00 -2.68
CA ASP A 134 3.77 18.23 -3.04
C ASP A 134 4.60 16.92 -3.09
N THR A 135 4.02 15.79 -2.67
CA THR A 135 4.76 14.53 -2.52
C THR A 135 4.34 13.47 -3.53
N PHE A 136 3.07 13.14 -3.61
CA PHE A 136 2.59 11.98 -4.36
C PHE A 136 1.59 12.33 -5.47
N LYS A 137 0.94 13.50 -5.39
CA LYS A 137 -0.06 13.92 -6.38
C LYS A 137 0.57 14.11 -7.77
N GLY A 138 -0.09 13.55 -8.78
CA GLY A 138 0.43 13.53 -10.15
C GLY A 138 1.22 12.26 -10.51
N ASP A 139 1.81 11.56 -9.53
CA ASP A 139 2.51 10.31 -9.73
C ASP A 139 1.74 9.09 -9.17
N ALA A 140 1.10 9.22 -8.00
CA ALA A 140 0.15 8.20 -7.52
C ALA A 140 -1.24 8.40 -8.14
N VAL A 141 -2.04 7.35 -8.15
CA VAL A 141 -3.47 7.40 -8.52
C VAL A 141 -4.26 7.89 -7.31
N MET A 142 -5.05 8.96 -7.49
CA MET A 142 -5.78 9.57 -6.39
C MET A 142 -7.26 9.18 -6.42
N ALA A 143 -7.80 8.81 -5.25
CA ALA A 143 -9.21 8.56 -5.00
C ALA A 143 -9.79 9.66 -4.10
N LYS A 144 -10.85 10.32 -4.53
CA LYS A 144 -11.54 11.39 -3.76
C LYS A 144 -12.61 10.81 -2.83
N THR A 145 -13.25 9.75 -3.25
CA THR A 145 -14.32 9.08 -2.51
C THR A 145 -13.96 7.63 -2.17
N ASP A 146 -14.73 7.02 -1.29
CA ASP A 146 -14.52 5.62 -0.90
C ASP A 146 -14.80 4.68 -2.09
N ASP A 147 -15.80 4.98 -2.91
CA ASP A 147 -16.18 4.17 -4.07
C ASP A 147 -15.13 4.23 -5.18
N GLU A 148 -14.47 5.37 -5.36
CA GLU A 148 -13.39 5.49 -6.33
C GLU A 148 -12.21 4.53 -6.06
N PHE A 149 -11.97 4.12 -4.79
CA PHE A 149 -10.96 3.09 -4.52
C PHE A 149 -11.29 1.77 -5.20
N LEU A 150 -12.55 1.34 -5.14
CA LEU A 150 -13.02 0.09 -5.74
C LEU A 150 -12.94 0.16 -7.26
N GLU A 151 -13.39 1.28 -7.82
CA GLU A 151 -13.33 1.54 -9.28
C GLU A 151 -11.88 1.53 -9.78
N LEU A 152 -10.96 2.19 -9.06
CA LEU A 152 -9.54 2.27 -9.43
C LEU A 152 -8.85 0.92 -9.31
N ILE A 153 -9.11 0.13 -8.27
CA ILE A 153 -8.62 -1.26 -8.16
C ILE A 153 -9.09 -2.08 -9.37
N SER A 154 -10.40 -2.04 -9.67
CA SER A 154 -10.97 -2.74 -10.81
C SER A 154 -10.37 -2.28 -12.15
N LYS A 155 -10.17 -0.97 -12.33
CA LYS A 155 -9.55 -0.38 -13.51
C LYS A 155 -8.11 -0.85 -13.68
N LEU A 156 -7.28 -0.79 -12.63
CA LEU A 156 -5.89 -1.22 -12.70
C LEU A 156 -5.78 -2.74 -12.98
N ARG A 157 -6.74 -3.53 -12.52
CA ARG A 157 -6.81 -4.96 -12.81
C ARG A 157 -7.13 -5.26 -14.27
N LYS A 158 -8.06 -4.51 -14.89
CA LYS A 158 -8.60 -4.81 -16.22
C LYS A 158 -7.89 -4.07 -17.35
N ASP A 159 -7.36 -2.88 -17.09
CA ASP A 159 -6.75 -1.99 -18.08
C ASP A 159 -5.22 -2.00 -17.96
N LYS A 160 -4.55 -2.75 -18.84
CA LYS A 160 -3.07 -2.83 -18.89
C LYS A 160 -2.40 -1.47 -19.13
N LYS A 161 -3.05 -0.55 -19.86
CA LYS A 161 -2.51 0.78 -20.14
C LYS A 161 -2.55 1.66 -18.88
N ALA A 162 -3.68 1.64 -18.17
CA ALA A 162 -3.81 2.31 -16.87
C ALA A 162 -2.81 1.74 -15.84
N TYR A 163 -2.69 0.42 -15.76
CA TYR A 163 -1.73 -0.25 -14.88
C TYR A 163 -0.29 0.20 -15.18
N LYS A 164 0.14 0.16 -16.45
CA LYS A 164 1.48 0.59 -16.86
C LYS A 164 1.73 2.07 -16.51
N LYS A 165 0.75 2.94 -16.74
CA LYS A 165 0.85 4.36 -16.38
C LYS A 165 1.04 4.55 -14.87
N ALA A 166 0.25 3.86 -14.04
CA ALA A 166 0.36 3.94 -12.59
C ALA A 166 1.70 3.38 -12.07
N LYS A 167 2.22 2.33 -12.70
CA LYS A 167 3.55 1.77 -12.39
C LYS A 167 4.67 2.78 -12.68
N LEU A 168 4.61 3.47 -13.81
CA LEU A 168 5.57 4.56 -14.13
C LEU A 168 5.51 5.71 -13.10
N GLY A 169 4.32 6.01 -12.57
CA GLY A 169 4.19 6.95 -11.45
C GLY A 169 4.91 6.48 -10.19
N ALA A 170 4.75 5.22 -9.82
CA ALA A 170 5.46 4.63 -8.68
C ALA A 170 7.00 4.68 -8.87
N GLU A 171 7.49 4.41 -10.08
CA GLU A 171 8.92 4.51 -10.40
C GLU A 171 9.47 5.95 -10.21
N LYS A 172 8.67 6.98 -10.55
CA LYS A 172 9.02 8.39 -10.30
C LYS A 172 9.07 8.71 -8.80
N ILE A 173 8.10 8.21 -8.01
CA ILE A 173 8.11 8.36 -6.55
C ILE A 173 9.37 7.70 -5.98
N ALA A 174 9.67 6.45 -6.36
CA ALA A 174 10.85 5.74 -5.89
C ALA A 174 12.16 6.49 -6.22
N LYS A 175 12.27 7.06 -7.42
CA LYS A 175 13.44 7.85 -7.82
C LYS A 175 13.56 9.16 -7.04
N ARG A 176 12.43 9.86 -6.79
CA ARG A 176 12.41 11.15 -6.05
C ARG A 176 12.87 10.97 -4.61
N PHE A 177 12.46 9.88 -3.97
CA PHE A 177 12.75 9.58 -2.58
C PHE A 177 13.86 8.52 -2.40
N ASP A 178 14.72 8.36 -3.41
CA ASP A 178 15.90 7.50 -3.28
C ASP A 178 16.85 8.03 -2.20
N SER A 179 17.28 7.12 -1.31
CA SER A 179 18.08 7.50 -0.14
C SER A 179 19.46 8.07 -0.50
N SER A 180 20.09 7.54 -1.56
CA SER A 180 21.41 8.01 -2.00
C SER A 180 21.30 9.44 -2.57
N ALA A 181 20.33 9.67 -3.46
CA ALA A 181 20.06 11.01 -3.98
C ALA A 181 19.60 12.00 -2.89
N GLY A 182 18.90 11.50 -1.86
CA GLY A 182 18.53 12.28 -0.67
C GLY A 182 19.74 12.71 0.16
N ALA A 183 20.66 11.79 0.39
CA ALA A 183 21.91 12.06 1.11
C ALA A 183 22.80 13.08 0.37
N GLU A 184 22.94 12.95 -0.95
CA GLU A 184 23.69 13.91 -1.78
C GLU A 184 23.11 15.33 -1.66
N ARG A 185 21.79 15.50 -1.83
CA ARG A 185 21.13 16.81 -1.66
C ARG A 185 21.32 17.38 -0.27
N LEU A 186 21.30 16.56 0.78
CA LEU A 186 21.51 17.00 2.15
C LEU A 186 22.95 17.50 2.36
N VAL A 187 23.93 16.79 1.82
CA VAL A 187 25.35 17.21 1.87
C VAL A 187 25.56 18.53 1.11
N GLU A 188 24.97 18.67 -0.08
CA GLU A 188 25.05 19.92 -0.85
C GLU A 188 24.41 21.09 -0.08
N PHE A 189 23.24 20.86 0.54
CA PHE A 189 22.59 21.87 1.38
C PHE A 189 23.49 22.31 2.53
N TYR A 190 24.09 21.39 3.28
CA TYR A 190 25.01 21.76 4.36
C TYR A 190 26.24 22.51 3.86
N ARG A 191 26.81 22.13 2.71
CA ARG A 191 27.94 22.86 2.11
C ARG A 191 27.57 24.29 1.69
N SER A 192 26.31 24.55 1.35
CA SER A 192 25.85 25.88 0.97
C SER A 192 25.66 26.83 2.18
N LEU A 193 25.71 26.31 3.41
CA LEU A 193 25.58 27.09 4.65
C LEU A 193 26.94 27.54 5.23
N ILE A 194 28.04 27.04 4.68
CA ILE A 194 29.41 27.33 5.09
C ILE A 194 30.05 28.25 4.04
#